data_040a4255ff46ef6216bb07b4178cc300
#
_entry.id   040a4255ff46ef6216bb07b4178cc300
#
_cell.length_a   1.000
_cell.length_b   1.000
_cell.length_c   1.000
_cell.angle_alpha   90.00
_cell.angle_beta   90.00
_cell.angle_gamma   90.00
#
_symmetry.space_group_name_H-M   'P 1'
#
loop_
_entity.id
_entity.type
_entity.pdbx_description
1 polymer ?
#
loop_
_entity_poly.entity_id
_entity_poly.type
_entity_poly.pdbx_seq_one_letter_code
_entity_poly.pdbx_strand_id
1 'polypeptide(L)'
;MKIVLWVDPVPASRPRISRRGFAYYGKTYEKFRREAKAALGAMRKPKGCPLSGALSVKIRFFCRTPKKPSNPWPLGDIDNHVKSILDALNGWAWDDDTQIMWLEAEKCYSKEPRIEIEWRENNATPERVGVRPA
;
A
#
# COMPACT_ATOMS: atom_id res chain seq x y z
N MET A 1 6.49 -9.19 -10.00
CA MET A 1 6.83 -7.78 -10.29
C MET A 1 7.26 -7.09 -9.00
N LYS A 2 8.19 -6.19 -9.08
CA LYS A 2 8.68 -5.47 -7.91
C LYS A 2 8.95 -4.01 -8.24
N ILE A 3 8.55 -3.10 -7.36
CA ILE A 3 8.91 -1.69 -7.43
C ILE A 3 9.35 -1.18 -6.07
N VAL A 4 10.10 -0.09 -6.09
CA VAL A 4 10.47 0.68 -4.90
C VAL A 4 9.96 2.10 -5.09
N LEU A 5 9.14 2.56 -4.16
CA LEU A 5 8.69 3.94 -4.11
C LEU A 5 9.52 4.70 -3.07
N TRP A 6 10.29 5.67 -3.51
CA TRP A 6 11.14 6.49 -2.64
C TRP A 6 10.34 7.64 -2.05
N VAL A 7 9.37 7.29 -1.21
CA VAL A 7 8.52 8.22 -0.48
C VAL A 7 8.49 7.81 0.98
N ASP A 8 8.25 8.77 1.87
CA ASP A 8 8.02 8.46 3.29
C ASP A 8 6.69 7.75 3.43
N PRO A 9 6.65 6.54 4.02
CA PRO A 9 5.38 5.87 4.28
C PRO A 9 4.49 6.67 5.21
N VAL A 10 3.21 6.78 4.87
CA VAL A 10 2.20 7.48 5.67
C VAL A 10 0.96 6.60 5.75
N PRO A 11 0.42 6.36 6.95
CA PRO A 11 -0.82 5.61 7.06
C PRO A 11 -2.00 6.41 6.53
N ALA A 12 -2.97 5.73 5.92
CA ALA A 12 -4.19 6.35 5.48
C ALA A 12 -4.94 6.94 6.69
N SER A 13 -5.48 8.14 6.51
CA SER A 13 -6.34 8.77 7.48
C SER A 13 -7.78 8.79 6.99
N ARG A 14 -8.72 8.86 7.93
CA ARG A 14 -10.13 9.02 7.57
C ARG A 14 -10.35 10.41 6.98
N PRO A 15 -11.20 10.53 5.94
CA PRO A 15 -11.59 11.85 5.46
C PRO A 15 -12.27 12.65 6.58
N ARG A 16 -11.96 13.93 6.63
CA ARG A 16 -12.63 14.89 7.52
C ARG A 16 -13.71 15.60 6.73
N ILE A 17 -14.70 16.12 7.43
CA ILE A 17 -15.80 16.88 6.83
C ILE A 17 -15.62 18.36 7.19
N SER A 18 -15.56 19.22 6.17
CA SER A 18 -15.48 20.66 6.36
C SER A 18 -16.82 21.21 6.86
N ARG A 19 -16.82 22.46 7.37
CA ARG A 19 -18.06 23.16 7.77
C ARG A 19 -19.08 23.27 6.64
N ARG A 20 -18.63 23.20 5.39
CA ARG A 20 -19.49 23.26 4.20
C ARG A 20 -19.94 21.88 3.71
N GLY A 21 -19.62 20.81 4.45
CA GLY A 21 -20.02 19.45 4.12
C GLY A 21 -19.12 18.73 3.11
N PHE A 22 -17.95 19.28 2.77
CA PHE A 22 -17.00 18.64 1.85
C PHE A 22 -16.05 17.72 2.61
N ALA A 23 -15.84 16.51 2.07
CA ALA A 23 -14.84 15.58 2.58
C ALA A 23 -13.43 16.02 2.15
N TYR A 24 -12.46 15.94 3.08
CA TYR A 24 -11.05 16.21 2.79
C TYR A 24 -10.16 15.37 3.69
N TYR A 25 -8.92 15.11 3.22
CA TYR A 25 -7.92 14.39 4.01
C TYR A 25 -7.01 15.38 4.74
N GLY A 26 -6.39 14.91 5.84
CA GLY A 26 -5.33 15.68 6.51
C GLY A 26 -4.14 15.94 5.59
N LYS A 27 -3.39 17.01 5.86
CA LYS A 27 -2.29 17.49 4.99
C LYS A 27 -1.21 16.44 4.75
N THR A 28 -0.85 15.67 5.77
CA THR A 28 0.21 14.66 5.67
C THR A 28 -0.18 13.54 4.71
N TYR A 29 -1.40 13.03 4.84
CA TYR A 29 -1.89 11.97 3.95
C TYR A 29 -2.11 12.50 2.53
N GLU A 30 -2.61 13.71 2.37
CA GLU A 30 -2.77 14.33 1.06
C GLU A 30 -1.43 14.51 0.34
N LYS A 31 -0.40 14.93 1.08
CA LYS A 31 0.97 15.01 0.56
C LYS A 31 1.47 13.65 0.09
N PHE A 32 1.27 12.61 0.90
CA PHE A 32 1.65 11.25 0.53
C PHE A 32 0.96 10.80 -0.76
N ARG A 33 -0.34 11.04 -0.89
CA ARG A 33 -1.09 10.68 -2.09
C ARG A 33 -0.51 11.32 -3.34
N ARG A 34 -0.17 12.60 -3.27
CA ARG A 34 0.45 13.33 -4.39
C ARG A 34 1.83 12.79 -4.72
N GLU A 35 2.67 12.56 -3.71
CA GLU A 35 4.03 12.06 -3.89
C GLU A 35 4.03 10.64 -4.48
N ALA A 36 3.17 9.77 -3.98
CA ALA A 36 3.04 8.41 -4.49
C ALA A 36 2.57 8.41 -5.95
N LYS A 37 1.57 9.22 -6.27
CA LYS A 37 1.09 9.35 -7.65
C LYS A 37 2.18 9.88 -8.59
N ALA A 38 2.93 10.87 -8.16
CA ALA A 38 4.03 11.42 -8.95
C ALA A 38 5.14 10.39 -9.17
N ALA A 39 5.51 9.65 -8.11
CA ALA A 39 6.54 8.61 -8.19
C ALA A 39 6.13 7.48 -9.15
N LEU A 40 4.88 7.03 -9.07
CA LEU A 40 4.34 6.01 -9.99
C LEU A 40 4.28 6.52 -11.43
N GLY A 41 3.88 7.76 -11.62
CA GLY A 41 3.82 8.38 -12.95
C GLY A 41 5.19 8.54 -13.63
N ALA A 42 6.26 8.65 -12.83
CA ALA A 42 7.62 8.74 -13.34
C ALA A 42 8.25 7.36 -13.63
N MET A 43 7.63 6.29 -13.18
CA MET A 43 8.12 4.93 -13.38
C MET A 43 7.59 4.34 -14.67
N ARG A 44 8.43 3.48 -15.28
CA ARG A 44 7.95 2.60 -16.34
C ARG A 44 7.08 1.50 -15.73
N LYS A 45 5.81 1.48 -16.10
CA LYS A 45 4.87 0.45 -15.64
C LYS A 45 5.33 -0.93 -16.10
N PRO A 46 5.36 -1.95 -15.21
CA PRO A 46 5.68 -3.30 -15.63
C PRO A 46 4.73 -3.78 -16.73
N LYS A 47 5.27 -4.58 -17.65
CA LYS A 47 4.51 -5.10 -18.78
C LYS A 47 3.30 -5.91 -18.30
N GLY A 48 2.14 -5.66 -18.89
CA GLY A 48 0.89 -6.33 -18.55
C GLY A 48 0.10 -5.67 -17.44
N CYS A 49 0.67 -4.65 -16.78
CA CYS A 49 -0.06 -3.92 -15.74
C CYS A 49 -0.94 -2.82 -16.35
N PRO A 50 -2.10 -2.56 -15.73
CA PRO A 50 -2.61 -3.18 -14.51
C PRO A 50 -3.09 -4.62 -14.74
N LEU A 51 -2.77 -5.51 -13.78
CA LEU A 51 -3.23 -6.90 -13.81
C LEU A 51 -4.71 -6.98 -13.43
N SER A 52 -5.45 -7.89 -14.05
CA SER A 52 -6.90 -8.05 -13.80
C SER A 52 -7.27 -9.34 -13.07
N GLY A 53 -6.33 -10.25 -12.88
CA GLY A 53 -6.57 -11.52 -12.19
C GLY A 53 -6.32 -11.46 -10.69
N ALA A 54 -6.48 -12.59 -10.01
CA ALA A 54 -6.20 -12.74 -8.59
C ALA A 54 -4.71 -12.51 -8.30
N LEU A 55 -4.40 -11.92 -7.15
CA LEU A 55 -3.06 -11.45 -6.82
C LEU A 55 -2.56 -11.93 -5.47
N SER A 56 -1.24 -12.11 -5.39
CA SER A 56 -0.47 -12.16 -4.14
C SER A 56 0.40 -10.91 -4.07
N VAL A 57 0.37 -10.23 -2.93
CA VAL A 57 1.07 -8.95 -2.74
C VAL A 57 1.89 -8.99 -1.46
N LYS A 58 3.12 -8.46 -1.53
CA LYS A 58 4.01 -8.31 -0.39
C LYS A 58 4.49 -6.87 -0.32
N ILE A 59 4.37 -6.25 0.85
CA ILE A 59 4.70 -4.84 1.05
C ILE A 59 5.61 -4.69 2.25
N ARG A 60 6.65 -3.88 2.11
CA ARG A 60 7.54 -3.48 3.19
C ARG A 60 7.57 -1.97 3.29
N PHE A 61 7.21 -1.45 4.46
CA PHE A 61 7.24 -0.03 4.77
C PHE A 61 8.49 0.29 5.57
N PHE A 62 9.41 1.04 4.96
CA PHE A 62 10.61 1.53 5.62
C PHE A 62 10.35 2.98 6.03
N CYS A 63 10.06 3.16 7.30
CA CYS A 63 9.63 4.44 7.85
C CYS A 63 10.82 5.21 8.39
N ARG A 64 10.81 6.54 8.24
CA ARG A 64 11.88 7.39 8.72
C ARG A 64 12.09 7.22 10.22
N THR A 65 13.35 6.98 10.62
CA THR A 65 13.71 6.88 12.03
C THR A 65 13.69 8.27 12.65
N PRO A 66 12.87 8.53 13.68
CA PRO A 66 12.90 9.81 14.37
C PRO A 66 14.17 9.94 15.23
N LYS A 67 14.53 11.16 15.60
CA LYS A 67 15.72 11.41 16.46
C LYS A 67 15.61 10.71 17.80
N LYS A 68 14.40 10.69 18.38
CA LYS A 68 14.09 10.01 19.65
C LYS A 68 12.82 9.19 19.48
N PRO A 69 12.94 7.94 18.99
CA PRO A 69 11.77 7.11 18.81
C PRO A 69 11.15 6.76 20.17
N SER A 70 9.83 6.91 20.26
CA SER A 70 9.06 6.54 21.45
C SER A 70 8.92 5.03 21.59
N ASN A 71 8.95 4.32 20.48
CA ASN A 71 8.78 2.87 20.38
C ASN A 71 9.80 2.27 19.43
N PRO A 72 10.13 0.98 19.55
CA PRO A 72 10.96 0.31 18.55
C PRO A 72 10.24 0.06 17.21
N TRP A 73 8.98 0.44 17.11
CA TRP A 73 8.19 0.32 15.88
C TRP A 73 7.69 1.68 15.40
N PRO A 74 7.51 1.87 14.08
CA PRO A 74 6.96 3.10 13.52
C PRO A 74 5.52 3.34 13.95
N LEU A 75 5.14 4.61 14.07
CA LEU A 75 3.78 5.01 14.39
C LEU A 75 2.81 4.68 13.26
N GLY A 76 1.54 4.57 13.61
CA GLY A 76 0.46 4.26 12.71
C GLY A 76 0.19 2.76 12.61
N ASP A 77 -1.05 2.39 12.45
CA ASP A 77 -1.46 1.00 12.33
C ASP A 77 -1.03 0.43 10.98
N ILE A 78 -0.59 -0.81 10.97
CA ILE A 78 -0.11 -1.44 9.74
C ILE A 78 -1.20 -1.55 8.68
N ASP A 79 -2.45 -1.78 9.06
CA ASP A 79 -3.57 -1.84 8.11
C ASP A 79 -3.80 -0.49 7.42
N ASN A 80 -3.61 0.63 8.12
CA ASN A 80 -3.72 1.96 7.53
C ASN A 80 -2.55 2.27 6.59
N HIS A 81 -1.35 1.76 6.87
CA HIS A 81 -0.22 1.84 5.94
C HIS A 81 -0.52 1.05 4.66
N VAL A 82 -1.04 -0.16 4.82
CA VAL A 82 -1.43 -1.01 3.68
C VAL A 82 -2.49 -0.30 2.85
N LYS A 83 -3.53 0.24 3.47
CA LYS A 83 -4.59 0.95 2.75
C LYS A 83 -4.05 2.10 1.91
N SER A 84 -3.13 2.89 2.46
CA SER A 84 -2.59 4.05 1.74
C SER A 84 -1.88 3.66 0.45
N ILE A 85 -1.09 2.58 0.47
CA ILE A 85 -0.35 2.15 -0.72
C ILE A 85 -1.23 1.37 -1.71
N LEU A 86 -2.18 0.56 -1.22
CA LEU A 86 -3.11 -0.13 -2.10
C LEU A 86 -3.97 0.86 -2.89
N ASP A 87 -4.45 1.92 -2.23
CA ASP A 87 -5.20 2.97 -2.91
C ASP A 87 -4.36 3.67 -4.00
N ALA A 88 -3.08 3.88 -3.74
CA ALA A 88 -2.18 4.48 -4.73
C ALA A 88 -1.91 3.57 -5.93
N LEU A 89 -1.87 2.25 -5.70
CA LEU A 89 -1.56 1.26 -6.75
C LEU A 89 -2.78 0.81 -7.55
N ASN A 90 -3.98 1.06 -7.06
CA ASN A 90 -5.21 0.76 -7.81
C ASN A 90 -5.23 1.51 -9.13
N GLY A 91 -5.46 0.78 -10.22
CA GLY A 91 -5.43 1.32 -11.57
C GLY A 91 -4.04 1.44 -12.19
N TRP A 92 -2.97 1.20 -11.41
CA TRP A 92 -1.59 1.24 -11.91
C TRP A 92 -0.97 -0.16 -11.97
N ALA A 93 -0.93 -0.86 -10.84
CA ALA A 93 -0.36 -2.22 -10.75
C ALA A 93 -1.42 -3.30 -11.01
N TRP A 94 -2.62 -3.06 -10.59
CA TRP A 94 -3.81 -3.92 -10.76
C TRP A 94 -5.05 -3.04 -10.86
N ASP A 95 -6.16 -3.63 -11.28
CA ASP A 95 -7.40 -2.85 -11.46
C ASP A 95 -7.96 -2.40 -10.11
N ASP A 96 -8.07 -3.31 -9.15
CA ASP A 96 -8.61 -3.02 -7.83
C ASP A 96 -8.03 -3.97 -6.77
N ASP A 97 -7.89 -3.49 -5.54
CA ASP A 97 -7.34 -4.29 -4.44
C ASP A 97 -8.25 -5.43 -3.98
N THR A 98 -9.50 -5.48 -4.46
CA THR A 98 -10.37 -6.65 -4.26
C THR A 98 -9.80 -7.93 -4.89
N GLN A 99 -8.88 -7.80 -5.83
CA GLN A 99 -8.21 -8.93 -6.49
C GLN A 99 -7.18 -9.62 -5.58
N ILE A 100 -6.79 -9.00 -4.49
CA ILE A 100 -5.72 -9.51 -3.62
C ILE A 100 -6.25 -10.64 -2.76
N MET A 101 -5.71 -11.85 -2.96
CA MET A 101 -6.04 -13.05 -2.20
C MET A 101 -5.03 -13.37 -1.11
N TRP A 102 -3.81 -12.89 -1.26
CA TRP A 102 -2.72 -13.09 -0.31
C TRP A 102 -1.99 -11.77 -0.09
N LEU A 103 -1.82 -11.40 1.16
CA LEU A 103 -1.13 -10.16 1.51
C LEU A 103 -0.17 -10.40 2.67
N GLU A 104 1.09 -10.02 2.47
CA GLU A 104 2.07 -9.89 3.54
C GLU A 104 2.47 -8.43 3.66
N ALA A 105 2.57 -7.95 4.88
CA ALA A 105 2.98 -6.57 5.14
C ALA A 105 3.81 -6.49 6.40
N GLU A 106 4.84 -5.65 6.36
CA GLU A 106 5.65 -5.31 7.53
C GLU A 106 6.06 -3.85 7.50
N LYS A 107 6.30 -3.28 8.68
CA LYS A 107 6.84 -1.94 8.80
C LYS A 107 8.03 -1.95 9.76
N CYS A 108 9.03 -1.14 9.45
CA CYS A 108 10.21 -0.99 10.29
C CYS A 108 10.80 0.42 10.12
N TYR A 109 11.68 0.81 11.02
CA TYR A 109 12.44 2.04 10.87
C TYR A 109 13.58 1.86 9.88
N SER A 110 13.90 2.92 9.14
CA SER A 110 15.03 2.94 8.22
C SER A 110 15.57 4.36 8.08
N LYS A 111 16.85 4.47 7.81
CA LYS A 111 17.49 5.73 7.41
C LYS A 111 17.17 6.11 5.97
N GLU A 112 16.67 5.16 5.19
CA GLU A 112 16.30 5.34 3.80
C GLU A 112 14.80 5.06 3.63
N PRO A 113 13.92 6.02 3.96
CA PRO A 113 12.48 5.83 3.88
C PRO A 113 12.02 5.46 2.47
N ARG A 114 11.21 4.41 2.39
CA ARG A 114 10.69 3.92 1.12
C ARG A 114 9.60 2.89 1.35
N ILE A 115 8.92 2.52 0.28
CA ILE A 115 7.98 1.40 0.27
C ILE A 115 8.42 0.43 -0.84
N GLU A 116 8.63 -0.83 -0.49
CA GLU A 116 8.93 -1.90 -1.43
C GLU A 116 7.69 -2.74 -1.64
N ILE A 117 7.29 -2.92 -2.88
CA ILE A 117 6.09 -3.68 -3.23
C ILE A 117 6.45 -4.76 -4.24
N GLU A 118 6.05 -6.00 -3.92
CA GLU A 118 6.14 -7.14 -4.82
C GLU A 118 4.74 -7.68 -5.06
N TRP A 119 4.41 -8.00 -6.30
CA TRP A 119 3.13 -8.63 -6.62
C TRP A 119 3.25 -9.57 -7.79
N ARG A 120 2.38 -10.55 -7.79
CA ARG A 120 2.29 -11.54 -8.86
C ARG A 120 0.88 -12.07 -8.96
N GLU A 121 0.56 -12.69 -10.10
CA GLU A 121 -0.69 -13.40 -10.24
C GLU A 121 -0.74 -14.60 -9.28
N ASN A 122 -1.91 -14.79 -8.68
CA ASN A 122 -2.18 -15.90 -7.80
C ASN A 122 -3.11 -16.88 -8.52
N ASN A 123 -2.54 -17.96 -9.05
CA ASN A 123 -3.27 -18.98 -9.77
C ASN A 123 -3.77 -20.10 -8.86
N ALA A 124 -4.02 -19.79 -7.58
CA ALA A 124 -4.54 -20.78 -6.65
C ALA A 124 -5.90 -21.28 -7.11
N THR A 125 -6.08 -22.60 -7.07
CA THR A 125 -7.35 -23.22 -7.46
C THR A 125 -8.41 -22.99 -6.39
N PRO A 126 -9.71 -22.99 -6.78
CA PRO A 126 -10.81 -22.83 -5.82
C PRO A 126 -10.82 -23.87 -4.68
N GLU A 127 -10.14 -24.97 -4.84
CA GLU A 127 -10.06 -26.07 -3.86
C GLU A 127 -9.25 -25.75 -2.61
N ARG A 128 -8.59 -24.60 -2.55
CA ARG A 128 -8.05 -24.07 -1.29
C ARG A 128 -9.13 -23.64 -0.32
N VAL A 129 -10.35 -23.52 -0.80
CA VAL A 129 -11.49 -23.41 0.07
C VAL A 129 -11.72 -24.83 0.63
N GLY A 130 -11.25 -25.08 1.84
CA GLY A 130 -11.35 -26.38 2.46
C GLY A 130 -12.76 -26.91 2.38
N VAL A 131 -12.90 -28.11 1.82
CA VAL A 131 -14.17 -28.82 1.88
C VAL A 131 -14.44 -29.14 3.34
N ARG A 132 -15.50 -28.56 3.89
CA ARG A 132 -15.92 -28.92 5.22
C ARG A 132 -16.40 -30.36 5.19
N PRO A 133 -15.90 -31.23 6.08
CA PRO A 133 -16.50 -32.55 6.24
C PRO A 133 -17.98 -32.36 6.57
N ALA A 134 -18.79 -33.18 5.94
CA ALA A 134 -20.22 -33.16 6.15
C ALA A 134 -20.59 -33.42 7.62
#